data_ecef96b758225f196a60707a6e02ed52
#
_entry.id   ecef96b758225f196a60707a6e02ed52
#
_cell.length_a   1.000
_cell.length_b   1.000
_cell.length_c   1.000
_cell.angle_alpha   90.00
_cell.angle_beta   90.00
_cell.angle_gamma   90.00
#
_symmetry.space_group_name_H-M   'P 1'
#
loop_
_entity.id
_entity.type
_entity.pdbx_description
1 polymer ?
#
loop_
_entity_poly.entity_id
_entity_poly.type
_entity_poly.pdbx_seq_one_letter_code
_entity_poly.pdbx_strand_id
1 'polypeptide(L)'
;MESCRHSVGHRSVCRMSITLATLLLIVCAGCDVQRRKSDAELGLNAQQATGRRLYDQYCDRCHEPYSSRDKKGRSLQGVFKKQFLAVSGLPANDERVGEMIVTGRNMMPAFGQVLSQSQVQDLLAYLHTL
;
A
#
# COMPACT_ATOMS: atom_id res chain seq x y z
N MET A 1 -23.13 -59.64 36.46
CA MET A 1 -22.15 -60.02 35.42
C MET A 1 -22.51 -59.28 34.14
N GLU A 2 -21.59 -58.69 33.44
CA GLU A 2 -21.68 -57.89 32.21
C GLU A 2 -21.85 -56.39 32.47
N SER A 3 -21.05 -55.55 31.99
CA SER A 3 -19.83 -55.57 31.25
C SER A 3 -19.48 -54.12 31.04
N CYS A 4 -18.38 -53.67 31.57
CA CYS A 4 -17.82 -52.36 31.38
C CYS A 4 -16.88 -52.45 30.18
N ARG A 5 -17.34 -52.08 28.98
CA ARG A 5 -16.44 -51.86 27.83
C ARG A 5 -17.18 -51.01 26.79
N HIS A 6 -16.81 -49.79 26.67
CA HIS A 6 -16.74 -48.92 25.48
C HIS A 6 -16.78 -47.42 25.87
N SER A 7 -15.69 -46.91 26.42
CA SER A 7 -15.60 -45.47 26.65
C SER A 7 -14.23 -44.88 26.32
N VAL A 8 -13.32 -45.61 25.65
CA VAL A 8 -11.97 -45.10 25.41
C VAL A 8 -11.84 -44.46 24.01
N GLY A 9 -12.63 -44.90 23.04
CA GLY A 9 -12.54 -44.40 21.67
C GLY A 9 -13.10 -42.97 21.47
N HIS A 10 -14.16 -42.63 22.18
CA HIS A 10 -14.88 -41.36 21.96
C HIS A 10 -14.13 -40.11 22.47
N ARG A 11 -13.35 -40.27 23.54
CA ARG A 11 -12.55 -39.17 24.11
C ARG A 11 -11.34 -38.80 23.25
N SER A 12 -10.77 -39.78 22.54
CA SER A 12 -9.59 -39.56 21.68
C SER A 12 -9.97 -38.83 20.39
N VAL A 13 -11.08 -39.19 19.75
CA VAL A 13 -11.58 -38.56 18.53
C VAL A 13 -12.03 -37.12 18.80
N CYS A 14 -12.72 -36.89 19.95
CA CYS A 14 -13.15 -35.54 20.31
C CYS A 14 -11.97 -34.60 20.59
N ARG A 15 -10.90 -35.08 21.23
CA ARG A 15 -9.67 -34.28 21.47
C ARG A 15 -8.94 -33.96 20.17
N MET A 16 -8.88 -34.90 19.23
CA MET A 16 -8.23 -34.67 17.93
C MET A 16 -9.01 -33.70 17.06
N SER A 17 -10.35 -33.73 17.13
CA SER A 17 -11.21 -32.77 16.42
C SER A 17 -11.07 -31.33 16.96
N ILE A 18 -10.96 -31.18 18.28
CA ILE A 18 -10.80 -29.88 18.95
C ILE A 18 -9.42 -29.28 18.61
N THR A 19 -8.35 -30.07 18.63
CA THR A 19 -7.00 -29.59 18.28
C THR A 19 -6.88 -29.22 16.82
N LEU A 20 -7.54 -29.93 15.90
CA LEU A 20 -7.57 -29.60 14.49
C LEU A 20 -8.35 -28.29 14.22
N ALA A 21 -9.48 -28.11 14.91
CA ALA A 21 -10.29 -26.87 14.80
C ALA A 21 -9.56 -25.65 15.38
N THR A 22 -8.83 -25.79 16.49
CA THR A 22 -8.03 -24.70 17.06
C THR A 22 -6.84 -24.36 16.17
N LEU A 23 -6.18 -25.33 15.55
CA LEU A 23 -5.09 -25.10 14.60
C LEU A 23 -5.59 -24.37 13.36
N LEU A 24 -6.76 -24.71 12.84
CA LEU A 24 -7.38 -24.06 11.69
C LEU A 24 -7.73 -22.58 11.98
N LEU A 25 -8.25 -22.29 13.19
CA LEU A 25 -8.55 -20.91 13.63
C LEU A 25 -7.30 -20.03 13.75
N ILE A 26 -6.16 -20.58 14.18
CA ILE A 26 -4.90 -19.86 14.30
C ILE A 26 -4.35 -19.50 12.91
N VAL A 27 -4.51 -20.37 11.92
CA VAL A 27 -4.05 -20.10 10.54
C VAL A 27 -4.87 -18.98 9.88
N CYS A 28 -6.16 -18.87 10.17
CA CYS A 28 -7.01 -17.78 9.65
C CYS A 28 -6.73 -16.42 10.30
N ALA A 29 -6.14 -16.34 11.48
CA ALA A 29 -5.80 -15.08 12.14
C ALA A 29 -4.49 -14.45 11.62
N GLY A 30 -3.73 -15.17 10.81
CA GLY A 30 -2.39 -14.73 10.32
C GLY A 30 -2.37 -13.92 9.04
N CYS A 31 -3.51 -13.64 8.40
CA CYS A 31 -3.57 -12.73 7.27
C CYS A 31 -3.73 -11.29 7.77
N ASP A 32 -2.65 -10.66 8.20
CA ASP A 32 -2.59 -9.21 8.37
C ASP A 32 -2.63 -8.56 6.96
N VAL A 33 -3.84 -8.45 6.43
CA VAL A 33 -4.08 -7.62 5.24
C VAL A 33 -3.86 -6.18 5.70
N GLN A 34 -2.68 -5.65 5.42
CA GLN A 34 -2.31 -4.28 5.74
C GLN A 34 -3.30 -3.34 5.05
N ARG A 35 -4.37 -3.02 5.80
CA ARG A 35 -5.47 -2.18 5.32
C ARG A 35 -4.92 -0.78 5.02
N ARG A 36 -5.08 -0.35 3.80
CA ARG A 36 -4.78 1.03 3.41
C ARG A 36 -5.63 1.99 4.23
N LYS A 37 -4.98 2.96 4.89
CA LYS A 37 -5.68 4.00 5.63
C LYS A 37 -6.63 4.77 4.70
N SER A 38 -7.80 5.15 5.22
CA SER A 38 -8.75 6.01 4.52
C SER A 38 -8.21 7.45 4.39
N ASP A 39 -8.84 8.26 3.52
CA ASP A 39 -8.46 9.67 3.36
C ASP A 39 -8.65 10.45 4.68
N ALA A 40 -9.70 10.13 5.44
CA ALA A 40 -9.97 10.73 6.75
C ALA A 40 -8.90 10.36 7.79
N GLU A 41 -8.45 9.09 7.81
CA GLU A 41 -7.37 8.63 8.70
C GLU A 41 -6.01 9.26 8.35
N LEU A 42 -5.81 9.67 7.10
CA LEU A 42 -4.62 10.38 6.64
C LEU A 42 -4.74 11.90 6.78
N GLY A 43 -5.92 12.43 7.17
CA GLY A 43 -6.18 13.86 7.30
C GLY A 43 -6.11 14.61 5.96
N LEU A 44 -6.42 13.93 4.84
CA LEU A 44 -6.33 14.54 3.52
C LEU A 44 -7.47 15.53 3.29
N ASN A 45 -7.15 16.71 2.74
CA ASN A 45 -8.15 17.62 2.20
C ASN A 45 -8.69 17.12 0.85
N ALA A 46 -9.70 17.80 0.29
CA ALA A 46 -10.37 17.38 -0.95
C ALA A 46 -9.42 17.29 -2.15
N GLN A 47 -8.48 18.22 -2.29
CA GLN A 47 -7.47 18.22 -3.35
C GLN A 47 -6.51 17.05 -3.19
N GLN A 48 -5.97 16.84 -2.00
CA GLN A 48 -5.07 15.73 -1.68
C GLN A 48 -5.74 14.37 -1.88
N ALA A 49 -7.02 14.24 -1.51
CA ALA A 49 -7.80 13.03 -1.75
C ALA A 49 -8.01 12.78 -3.25
N THR A 50 -8.18 13.82 -4.06
CA THR A 50 -8.21 13.70 -5.53
C THR A 50 -6.84 13.25 -6.05
N GLY A 51 -5.76 13.88 -5.61
CA GLY A 51 -4.40 13.49 -5.96
C GLY A 51 -4.07 12.05 -5.57
N ARG A 52 -4.56 11.59 -4.40
CA ARG A 52 -4.40 10.19 -3.99
C ARG A 52 -5.07 9.22 -4.95
N ARG A 53 -6.30 9.51 -5.42
CA ARG A 53 -6.96 8.67 -6.42
C ARG A 53 -6.18 8.58 -7.72
N LEU A 54 -5.61 9.71 -8.18
CA LEU A 54 -4.74 9.73 -9.34
C LEU A 54 -3.45 8.92 -9.11
N TYR A 55 -2.86 9.05 -7.92
CA TYR A 55 -1.71 8.26 -7.52
C TYR A 55 -2.01 6.76 -7.56
N ASP A 56 -3.12 6.33 -6.98
CA ASP A 56 -3.54 4.93 -6.94
C ASP A 56 -3.77 4.36 -8.35
N GLN A 57 -4.27 5.18 -9.26
CA GLN A 57 -4.54 4.77 -10.63
C GLN A 57 -3.29 4.67 -11.50
N TYR A 58 -2.35 5.61 -11.36
CA TYR A 58 -1.24 5.76 -12.31
C TYR A 58 0.15 5.49 -11.72
N CYS A 59 0.34 5.64 -10.42
CA CYS A 59 1.67 5.67 -9.79
C CYS A 59 1.95 4.47 -8.89
N ASP A 60 0.94 4.00 -8.14
CA ASP A 60 1.09 2.95 -7.10
C ASP A 60 1.66 1.64 -7.63
N ARG A 61 1.41 1.32 -8.89
CA ARG A 61 1.97 0.12 -9.54
C ARG A 61 3.50 0.10 -9.53
N CYS A 62 4.13 1.26 -9.55
CA CYS A 62 5.57 1.41 -9.67
C CYS A 62 6.21 2.09 -8.46
N HIS A 63 5.49 2.88 -7.71
CA HIS A 63 6.00 3.65 -6.58
C HIS A 63 5.34 3.26 -5.25
N GLU A 64 6.12 3.20 -4.18
CA GLU A 64 5.62 2.97 -2.82
C GLU A 64 5.40 4.32 -2.11
N PRO A 65 4.20 4.59 -1.56
CA PRO A 65 3.93 5.89 -0.95
C PRO A 65 4.34 5.99 0.53
N TYR A 66 4.21 4.91 1.30
CA TYR A 66 4.25 4.98 2.77
C TYR A 66 5.44 4.28 3.42
N SER A 67 6.28 3.63 2.65
CA SER A 67 7.48 2.98 3.16
C SER A 67 8.69 3.29 2.28
N SER A 68 9.88 3.13 2.83
CA SER A 68 11.14 3.36 2.10
C SER A 68 11.46 2.27 1.07
N ARG A 69 10.61 1.25 0.92
CA ARG A 69 10.84 0.13 0.00
C ARG A 69 10.59 0.57 -1.44
N ASP A 70 11.57 0.39 -2.29
CA ASP A 70 11.42 0.59 -3.72
C ASP A 70 10.57 -0.53 -4.35
N LYS A 71 9.75 -0.15 -5.36
CA LYS A 71 9.09 -1.07 -6.29
C LYS A 71 9.86 -1.05 -7.63
N LYS A 72 9.17 -0.94 -8.76
CA LYS A 72 9.81 -0.71 -10.09
C LYS A 72 10.45 0.68 -10.17
N GLY A 73 9.84 1.67 -9.50
CA GLY A 73 10.36 2.99 -9.28
C GLY A 73 10.72 3.20 -7.81
N ARG A 74 11.44 4.29 -7.53
CA ARG A 74 11.83 4.66 -6.17
C ARG A 74 10.62 4.94 -5.30
N SER A 75 10.73 4.65 -4.01
CA SER A 75 9.76 5.07 -3.01
C SER A 75 9.57 6.59 -3.03
N LEU A 76 8.31 7.03 -2.96
CA LEU A 76 7.95 8.45 -2.86
C LEU A 76 7.75 8.92 -1.41
N GLN A 77 7.97 8.04 -0.43
CA GLN A 77 7.91 8.41 0.99
C GLN A 77 8.85 9.61 1.26
N GLY A 78 8.26 10.70 1.72
CA GLY A 78 9.00 11.93 2.03
C GLY A 78 9.73 12.53 0.83
N VAL A 79 9.20 12.38 -0.39
CA VAL A 79 9.87 12.88 -1.61
C VAL A 79 10.19 14.36 -1.51
N PHE A 80 9.28 15.19 -0.99
CA PHE A 80 9.48 16.65 -0.82
C PHE A 80 10.21 17.03 0.48
N LYS A 81 10.49 16.06 1.36
CA LYS A 81 11.36 16.26 2.55
C LYS A 81 12.84 16.15 2.21
N LYS A 82 13.17 15.72 1.00
CA LYS A 82 14.54 15.59 0.48
C LYS A 82 14.92 16.85 -0.29
N GLN A 83 16.20 17.21 -0.24
CA GLN A 83 16.70 18.34 -1.01
C GLN A 83 16.79 18.02 -2.51
N PHE A 84 17.12 16.78 -2.84
CA PHE A 84 17.31 16.33 -4.22
C PHE A 84 16.60 14.99 -4.47
N LEU A 85 16.12 14.81 -5.69
CA LEU A 85 15.57 13.55 -6.18
C LEU A 85 16.70 12.52 -6.37
N ALA A 86 16.56 11.36 -5.75
CA ALA A 86 17.64 10.37 -5.62
C ALA A 86 18.23 9.85 -6.94
N VAL A 87 17.45 9.84 -8.03
CA VAL A 87 17.90 9.30 -9.32
C VAL A 87 18.40 10.39 -10.25
N SER A 88 17.76 11.55 -10.26
CA SER A 88 18.08 12.64 -11.19
C SER A 88 19.06 13.65 -10.62
N GLY A 89 19.22 13.73 -9.29
CA GLY A 89 19.98 14.78 -8.63
C GLY A 89 19.33 16.17 -8.74
N LEU A 90 18.13 16.28 -9.34
CA LEU A 90 17.42 17.54 -9.46
C LEU A 90 16.78 17.92 -8.11
N PRO A 91 16.52 19.22 -7.87
CA PRO A 91 15.80 19.66 -6.67
C PRO A 91 14.45 18.94 -6.53
N ALA A 92 14.12 18.52 -5.30
CA ALA A 92 12.85 17.90 -4.99
C ALA A 92 11.78 18.97 -4.72
N ASN A 93 11.33 19.64 -5.76
CA ASN A 93 10.30 20.69 -5.73
C ASN A 93 9.19 20.41 -6.74
N ASP A 94 8.08 21.14 -6.63
CA ASP A 94 6.88 20.94 -7.46
C ASP A 94 7.18 21.08 -8.96
N GLU A 95 8.03 22.05 -9.33
CA GLU A 95 8.39 22.27 -10.73
C GLU A 95 9.05 21.03 -11.33
N ARG A 96 10.06 20.47 -10.66
CA ARG A 96 10.84 19.34 -11.18
C ARG A 96 10.09 18.02 -11.09
N VAL A 97 9.33 17.81 -10.02
CA VAL A 97 8.47 16.62 -9.90
C VAL A 97 7.32 16.68 -10.89
N GLY A 98 6.67 17.84 -11.06
CA GLY A 98 5.62 18.06 -12.05
C GLY A 98 6.13 17.85 -13.48
N GLU A 99 7.28 18.43 -13.84
CA GLU A 99 7.93 18.22 -15.14
C GLU A 99 8.16 16.72 -15.38
N MET A 100 8.70 16.00 -14.39
CA MET A 100 8.97 14.57 -14.51
C MET A 100 7.68 13.76 -14.70
N ILE A 101 6.59 14.13 -14.05
CA ILE A 101 5.28 13.49 -14.26
C ILE A 101 4.80 13.72 -15.70
N VAL A 102 4.89 14.94 -16.18
CA VAL A 102 4.41 15.33 -17.52
C VAL A 102 5.24 14.69 -18.63
N THR A 103 6.56 14.75 -18.52
CA THR A 103 7.49 14.35 -19.59
C THR A 103 7.95 12.90 -19.49
N GLY A 104 7.82 12.27 -18.32
CA GLY A 104 8.39 10.96 -18.03
C GLY A 104 9.91 10.99 -17.90
N ARG A 105 10.51 9.88 -17.47
CA ARG A 105 11.98 9.74 -17.43
C ARG A 105 12.36 8.25 -17.34
N ASN A 106 13.28 7.81 -18.18
CA ASN A 106 13.73 6.42 -18.22
C ASN A 106 12.54 5.46 -18.39
N MET A 107 12.28 4.62 -17.39
CA MET A 107 11.14 3.68 -17.38
C MET A 107 9.82 4.29 -16.90
N MET A 108 9.82 5.52 -16.41
CA MET A 108 8.61 6.23 -16.01
C MET A 108 7.94 6.83 -17.25
N PRO A 109 6.69 6.44 -17.57
CA PRO A 109 5.99 6.97 -18.73
C PRO A 109 5.65 8.46 -18.56
N ALA A 110 5.48 9.16 -19.67
CA ALA A 110 4.98 10.52 -19.71
C ALA A 110 3.46 10.54 -19.49
N PHE A 111 2.98 11.36 -18.57
CA PHE A 111 1.56 11.49 -18.27
C PHE A 111 0.93 12.80 -18.81
N GLY A 112 1.70 13.65 -19.48
CA GLY A 112 1.21 14.94 -19.98
C GLY A 112 0.08 14.88 -21.01
N GLN A 113 -0.14 13.72 -21.65
CA GLN A 113 -1.29 13.48 -22.53
C GLN A 113 -2.46 12.81 -21.83
N VAL A 114 -2.28 12.37 -20.58
CA VAL A 114 -3.25 11.61 -19.79
C VAL A 114 -3.84 12.45 -18.66
N LEU A 115 -2.99 13.27 -18.02
CA LEU A 115 -3.35 14.12 -16.89
C LEU A 115 -3.40 15.58 -17.33
N SER A 116 -4.48 16.28 -16.97
CA SER A 116 -4.54 17.73 -17.10
C SER A 116 -3.59 18.41 -16.12
N GLN A 117 -3.29 19.68 -16.35
CA GLN A 117 -2.44 20.45 -15.45
C GLN A 117 -3.02 20.53 -14.03
N SER A 118 -4.34 20.68 -13.89
CA SER A 118 -4.99 20.66 -12.56
C SER A 118 -4.84 19.31 -11.85
N GLN A 119 -4.94 18.20 -12.58
CA GLN A 119 -4.72 16.87 -12.02
C GLN A 119 -3.27 16.65 -11.58
N VAL A 120 -2.30 17.21 -12.30
CA VAL A 120 -0.89 17.21 -11.86
C VAL A 120 -0.74 18.00 -10.56
N GLN A 121 -1.41 19.15 -10.40
CA GLN A 121 -1.39 19.93 -9.15
C GLN A 121 -2.04 19.14 -7.98
N ASP A 122 -3.17 18.45 -8.23
CA ASP A 122 -3.80 17.60 -7.22
C ASP A 122 -2.86 16.46 -6.78
N LEU A 123 -2.18 15.84 -7.75
CA LEU A 123 -1.20 14.80 -7.49
C LEU A 123 -0.01 15.31 -6.66
N LEU A 124 0.54 16.47 -7.00
CA LEU A 124 1.60 17.12 -6.23
C LEU A 124 1.15 17.42 -4.80
N ALA A 125 -0.09 17.95 -4.62
CA ALA A 125 -0.66 18.19 -3.30
C ALA A 125 -0.74 16.91 -2.44
N TYR A 126 -1.06 15.77 -3.04
CA TYR A 126 -1.01 14.48 -2.35
C TYR A 126 0.43 14.05 -2.04
N LEU A 127 1.37 14.17 -2.97
CA LEU A 127 2.77 13.79 -2.77
C LEU A 127 3.44 14.56 -1.62
N HIS A 128 3.00 15.78 -1.33
CA HIS A 128 3.44 16.56 -0.16
C HIS A 128 3.00 15.94 1.18
N THR A 129 2.03 15.03 1.19
CA THR A 129 1.58 14.36 2.42
C THR A 129 2.40 13.11 2.78
N LEU A 130 3.27 12.65 1.92
CA LEU A 130 4.04 11.40 2.05
C LEU A 130 5.29 11.50 2.94
#